data_503b9d45bcc249cccbd7773af55ccb93
#
_entry.id   503b9d45bcc249cccbd7773af55ccb93
#
_cell.length_a   1.000
_cell.length_b   1.000
_cell.length_c   1.000
_cell.angle_alpha   90.00
_cell.angle_beta   90.00
_cell.angle_gamma   90.00
#
_symmetry.space_group_name_H-M   'P 1'
#
loop_
_entity.id
_entity.type
_entity.pdbx_description
1 polymer ?
#
loop_
_entity_poly.entity_id
_entity_poly.type
_entity_poly.pdbx_seq_one_letter_code
_entity_poly.pdbx_strand_id
1 'polypeptide(L)'
;MSNRTEINQANSQHSTGPKTEAGKQRSCLNALTHGLTGQLVVMPNEDLQAYQYHLKSFTDEYQPKGATESQLVQALADVSWRLTRVAALETNLLTLTASPVDLISTLEAQSRALANLSLHSQRLSRQFEKTLAQLRDLQKTRHSQERQDLNALLEITEMYEEKGETYNPKEDGFVFTQSQINQAILARNRDRLLEEAYEAAA
;
A
#
# COMPACT_ATOMS: atom_id res chain seq x y z
N MET A 1 -14.14 -3.58 40.39
CA MET A 1 -13.86 -3.24 38.97
C MET A 1 -14.39 -4.40 38.14
N SER A 2 -15.53 -4.24 37.46
CA SER A 2 -16.03 -5.32 36.57
C SER A 2 -15.04 -5.52 35.41
N ASN A 3 -14.70 -6.77 35.16
CA ASN A 3 -13.71 -7.13 34.17
C ASN A 3 -14.27 -6.80 32.77
N ARG A 4 -13.51 -6.10 31.96
CA ARG A 4 -13.87 -5.70 30.58
C ARG A 4 -14.37 -6.89 29.75
N THR A 5 -13.90 -8.09 30.07
CA THR A 5 -14.32 -9.37 29.48
C THR A 5 -15.77 -9.71 29.83
N GLU A 6 -16.20 -9.48 31.08
CA GLU A 6 -17.58 -9.74 31.53
C GLU A 6 -18.57 -8.78 30.88
N ILE A 7 -18.17 -7.49 30.75
CA ILE A 7 -18.97 -6.48 30.05
C ILE A 7 -19.12 -6.85 28.57
N ASN A 8 -18.04 -7.27 27.92
CA ASN A 8 -18.07 -7.66 26.51
C ASN A 8 -18.91 -8.93 26.31
N GLN A 9 -18.87 -9.88 27.25
CA GLN A 9 -19.66 -11.10 27.23
C GLN A 9 -21.15 -10.83 27.44
N ALA A 10 -21.50 -9.92 28.35
CA ALA A 10 -22.89 -9.46 28.53
C ALA A 10 -23.41 -8.72 27.29
N ASN A 11 -22.59 -7.82 26.70
CA ASN A 11 -22.94 -7.08 25.48
C ASN A 11 -23.10 -8.02 24.26
N SER A 12 -22.33 -9.10 24.19
CA SER A 12 -22.46 -10.08 23.09
C SER A 12 -23.81 -10.82 23.13
N GLN A 13 -24.40 -11.03 24.30
CA GLN A 13 -25.73 -11.65 24.46
C GLN A 13 -26.87 -10.72 23.98
N HIS A 14 -26.65 -9.41 24.02
CA HIS A 14 -27.59 -8.39 23.50
C HIS A 14 -27.30 -8.00 22.04
N SER A 15 -26.33 -8.65 21.39
CA SER A 15 -25.99 -8.42 19.99
C SER A 15 -27.18 -8.76 19.09
N THR A 16 -27.64 -7.78 18.31
CA THR A 16 -28.73 -7.88 17.34
C THR A 16 -28.29 -8.38 15.97
N GLY A 17 -27.09 -8.95 15.88
CA GLY A 17 -26.54 -9.50 14.62
C GLY A 17 -27.40 -10.64 14.07
N PRO A 18 -27.38 -10.87 12.73
CA PRO A 18 -28.23 -11.89 12.11
C PRO A 18 -27.85 -13.30 12.61
N LYS A 19 -28.84 -14.01 13.17
CA LYS A 19 -28.68 -15.38 13.71
C LYS A 19 -29.00 -16.46 12.67
N THR A 20 -29.83 -16.15 11.67
CA THR A 20 -30.19 -17.08 10.61
C THR A 20 -29.28 -16.98 9.42
N GLU A 21 -29.09 -18.08 8.65
CA GLU A 21 -28.25 -18.11 7.46
C GLU A 21 -28.73 -17.08 6.41
N ALA A 22 -30.03 -16.97 6.17
CA ALA A 22 -30.63 -15.95 5.32
C ALA A 22 -30.35 -14.52 5.82
N GLY A 23 -30.33 -14.31 7.15
CA GLY A 23 -30.00 -13.03 7.76
C GLY A 23 -28.51 -12.70 7.59
N LYS A 24 -27.62 -13.68 7.71
CA LYS A 24 -26.17 -13.52 7.46
C LYS A 24 -25.90 -13.19 5.99
N GLN A 25 -26.55 -13.90 5.06
CA GLN A 25 -26.46 -13.62 3.62
C GLN A 25 -26.97 -12.21 3.30
N ARG A 26 -28.09 -11.78 3.86
CA ARG A 26 -28.60 -10.42 3.67
C ARG A 26 -27.65 -9.36 4.26
N SER A 27 -27.05 -9.62 5.42
CA SER A 27 -26.05 -8.73 6.01
C SER A 27 -24.77 -8.67 5.17
N CYS A 28 -24.34 -9.79 4.60
CA CYS A 28 -23.23 -9.84 3.67
C CYS A 28 -23.52 -9.05 2.39
N LEU A 29 -24.74 -9.17 1.83
CA LEU A 29 -25.19 -8.40 0.68
C LEU A 29 -25.26 -6.89 0.96
N ASN A 30 -25.62 -6.49 2.19
CA ASN A 30 -25.57 -5.08 2.60
C ASN A 30 -24.14 -4.52 2.60
N ALA A 31 -23.13 -5.34 2.93
CA ALA A 31 -21.73 -4.95 2.79
C ALA A 31 -21.31 -4.74 1.33
N LEU A 32 -21.99 -5.40 0.39
CA LEU A 32 -21.78 -5.21 -1.05
C LEU A 32 -22.46 -3.95 -1.61
N THR A 33 -23.40 -3.35 -0.89
CA THR A 33 -24.21 -2.21 -1.41
C THR A 33 -23.35 -1.02 -1.82
N HIS A 34 -22.27 -0.74 -1.11
CA HIS A 34 -21.34 0.34 -1.44
C HIS A 34 -19.88 -0.14 -1.65
N GLY A 35 -19.57 -1.43 -1.43
CA GLY A 35 -18.25 -2.03 -1.68
C GLY A 35 -17.06 -1.44 -0.92
N LEU A 36 -17.32 -0.67 0.14
CA LEU A 36 -16.25 -0.01 0.91
C LEU A 36 -15.67 -0.89 2.01
N THR A 37 -16.45 -1.84 2.51
CA THR A 37 -16.10 -2.74 3.63
C THR A 37 -16.20 -4.22 3.29
N GLY A 38 -16.69 -4.55 2.10
CA GLY A 38 -16.81 -5.93 1.62
C GLY A 38 -15.47 -6.58 1.25
N GLN A 39 -15.47 -7.91 1.13
CA GLN A 39 -14.30 -8.68 0.66
C GLN A 39 -14.02 -8.43 -0.83
N LEU A 40 -15.04 -8.02 -1.61
CA LEU A 40 -14.86 -7.69 -3.02
C LEU A 40 -14.20 -6.32 -3.17
N VAL A 41 -13.09 -6.29 -3.88
CA VAL A 41 -12.39 -5.04 -4.22
C VAL A 41 -13.08 -4.37 -5.41
N VAL A 42 -13.40 -5.13 -6.44
CA VAL A 42 -14.09 -4.64 -7.65
C VAL A 42 -15.56 -5.06 -7.57
N MET A 43 -16.47 -4.08 -7.70
CA MET A 43 -17.90 -4.34 -7.70
C MET A 43 -18.36 -4.88 -9.06
N PRO A 44 -19.48 -5.66 -9.13
CA PRO A 44 -19.95 -6.23 -10.41
C PRO A 44 -20.28 -5.21 -11.51
N ASN A 45 -20.51 -3.95 -11.13
CA ASN A 45 -20.79 -2.84 -12.03
C ASN A 45 -19.55 -1.98 -12.36
N GLU A 46 -18.39 -2.34 -11.84
CA GLU A 46 -17.13 -1.65 -12.11
C GLU A 46 -16.33 -2.34 -13.21
N ASP A 47 -15.47 -1.58 -13.87
CA ASP A 47 -14.60 -2.09 -14.92
C ASP A 47 -13.40 -2.82 -14.31
N LEU A 48 -13.38 -4.14 -14.48
CA LEU A 48 -12.28 -4.99 -14.03
C LEU A 48 -10.97 -4.69 -14.78
N GLN A 49 -11.03 -4.29 -16.05
CA GLN A 49 -9.82 -3.97 -16.82
C GLN A 49 -9.19 -2.67 -16.31
N ALA A 50 -10.02 -1.66 -15.98
CA ALA A 50 -9.55 -0.44 -15.36
C ALA A 50 -8.89 -0.70 -13.99
N TYR A 51 -9.45 -1.59 -13.19
CA TYR A 51 -8.82 -2.00 -11.93
C TYR A 51 -7.50 -2.73 -12.15
N GLN A 52 -7.41 -3.65 -13.12
CA GLN A 52 -6.17 -4.35 -13.44
C GLN A 52 -5.07 -3.38 -13.89
N TYR A 53 -5.43 -2.39 -14.71
CA TYR A 53 -4.51 -1.33 -15.10
C TYR A 53 -4.04 -0.50 -13.89
N HIS A 54 -4.97 -0.15 -13.00
CA HIS A 54 -4.67 0.55 -11.75
C HIS A 54 -3.70 -0.26 -10.87
N LEU A 55 -3.96 -1.55 -10.66
CA LEU A 55 -3.07 -2.44 -9.91
C LEU A 55 -1.69 -2.54 -10.55
N LYS A 56 -1.66 -2.64 -11.89
CA LYS A 56 -0.40 -2.68 -12.62
C LYS A 56 0.41 -1.40 -12.42
N SER A 57 -0.21 -0.22 -12.45
CA SER A 57 0.50 1.04 -12.23
C SER A 57 1.17 1.10 -10.85
N PHE A 58 0.52 0.62 -9.79
CA PHE A 58 1.13 0.49 -8.47
C PHE A 58 2.29 -0.51 -8.45
N THR A 59 2.12 -1.65 -9.13
CA THR A 59 3.18 -2.66 -9.22
C THR A 59 4.41 -2.13 -9.97
N ASP A 60 4.18 -1.41 -11.06
CA ASP A 60 5.25 -0.80 -11.87
C ASP A 60 5.96 0.34 -11.09
N GLU A 61 5.23 1.11 -10.27
CA GLU A 61 5.78 2.20 -9.45
C GLU A 61 6.64 1.66 -8.29
N TYR A 62 6.08 0.74 -7.51
CA TYR A 62 6.74 0.25 -6.29
C TYR A 62 7.69 -0.92 -6.51
N GLN A 63 7.64 -1.60 -7.64
CA GLN A 63 8.49 -2.74 -8.01
C GLN A 63 8.75 -3.72 -6.85
N PRO A 64 7.68 -4.33 -6.30
CA PRO A 64 7.78 -5.14 -5.10
C PRO A 64 8.66 -6.38 -5.32
N LYS A 65 9.51 -6.68 -4.35
CA LYS A 65 10.28 -7.92 -4.30
C LYS A 65 9.74 -8.84 -3.20
N GLY A 66 9.39 -10.06 -3.59
CA GLY A 66 8.84 -11.05 -2.66
C GLY A 66 7.35 -10.87 -2.35
N ALA A 67 6.79 -11.86 -1.64
CA ALA A 67 5.35 -11.95 -1.39
C ALA A 67 4.82 -10.83 -0.49
N THR A 68 5.59 -10.44 0.52
CA THR A 68 5.17 -9.43 1.50
C THR A 68 5.02 -8.04 0.87
N GLU A 69 6.03 -7.59 0.09
CA GLU A 69 5.93 -6.30 -0.62
C GLU A 69 4.80 -6.35 -1.66
N SER A 70 4.66 -7.45 -2.40
CA SER A 70 3.58 -7.64 -3.38
C SER A 70 2.20 -7.55 -2.74
N GLN A 71 2.03 -8.15 -1.56
CA GLN A 71 0.77 -8.06 -0.81
C GLN A 71 0.48 -6.64 -0.31
N LEU A 72 1.50 -5.90 0.13
CA LEU A 72 1.33 -4.50 0.54
C LEU A 72 0.98 -3.60 -0.65
N VAL A 73 1.62 -3.80 -1.80
CA VAL A 73 1.30 -3.07 -3.05
C VAL A 73 -0.12 -3.37 -3.51
N GLN A 74 -0.54 -4.64 -3.47
CA GLN A 74 -1.93 -5.04 -3.75
C GLN A 74 -2.89 -4.31 -2.79
N ALA A 75 -2.61 -4.32 -1.49
CA ALA A 75 -3.45 -3.65 -0.50
C ALA A 75 -3.53 -2.12 -0.71
N LEU A 76 -2.44 -1.47 -1.15
CA LEU A 76 -2.44 -0.05 -1.52
C LEU A 76 -3.34 0.23 -2.72
N ALA A 77 -3.22 -0.57 -3.78
CA ALA A 77 -4.06 -0.44 -4.98
C ALA A 77 -5.55 -0.65 -4.64
N ASP A 78 -5.86 -1.67 -3.81
CA ASP A 78 -7.22 -1.97 -3.35
C ASP A 78 -7.84 -0.81 -2.57
N VAL A 79 -7.08 -0.24 -1.65
CA VAL A 79 -7.55 0.90 -0.84
C VAL A 79 -7.71 2.15 -1.68
N SER A 80 -6.76 2.43 -2.59
CA SER A 80 -6.83 3.54 -3.53
C SER A 80 -8.07 3.43 -4.44
N TRP A 81 -8.36 2.24 -4.96
CA TRP A 81 -9.55 1.97 -5.76
C TRP A 81 -10.85 2.27 -5.00
N ARG A 82 -10.91 1.86 -3.72
CA ARG A 82 -12.05 2.14 -2.85
C ARG A 82 -12.21 3.63 -2.54
N LEU A 83 -11.11 4.37 -2.39
CA LEU A 83 -11.15 5.84 -2.21
C LEU A 83 -11.74 6.54 -3.44
N THR A 84 -11.37 6.12 -4.64
CA THR A 84 -11.97 6.64 -5.89
C THR A 84 -13.48 6.38 -5.93
N ARG A 85 -13.92 5.20 -5.48
CA ARG A 85 -15.35 4.86 -5.37
C ARG A 85 -16.06 5.77 -4.37
N VAL A 86 -15.46 6.09 -3.22
CA VAL A 86 -16.05 7.03 -2.25
C VAL A 86 -16.33 8.38 -2.91
N ALA A 87 -15.34 8.93 -3.61
CA ALA A 87 -15.49 10.21 -4.32
C ALA A 87 -16.62 10.17 -5.37
N ALA A 88 -16.72 9.07 -6.12
CA ALA A 88 -17.80 8.86 -7.08
C ALA A 88 -19.18 8.77 -6.40
N LEU A 89 -19.29 8.07 -5.26
CA LEU A 89 -20.52 7.99 -4.49
C LEU A 89 -20.94 9.35 -3.91
N GLU A 90 -20.00 10.14 -3.39
CA GLU A 90 -20.26 11.50 -2.91
C GLU A 90 -20.77 12.39 -4.03
N THR A 91 -20.11 12.37 -5.20
CA THR A 91 -20.54 13.12 -6.39
C THR A 91 -21.95 12.70 -6.82
N ASN A 92 -22.25 11.41 -6.88
CA ASN A 92 -23.57 10.90 -7.24
C ASN A 92 -24.66 11.35 -6.26
N LEU A 93 -24.37 11.32 -4.96
CA LEU A 93 -25.31 11.83 -3.94
C LEU A 93 -25.63 13.31 -4.13
N LEU A 94 -24.62 14.12 -4.47
CA LEU A 94 -24.77 15.56 -4.66
C LEU A 94 -25.43 15.94 -5.99
N THR A 95 -25.28 15.12 -7.03
CA THR A 95 -25.84 15.39 -8.38
C THR A 95 -27.28 14.93 -8.58
N LEU A 96 -27.88 14.26 -7.60
CA LEU A 96 -29.28 13.77 -7.69
C LEU A 96 -30.32 14.91 -7.72
N THR A 97 -29.92 16.18 -7.58
CA THR A 97 -30.80 17.32 -7.53
C THR A 97 -30.57 18.30 -8.69
N ALA A 98 -31.65 18.68 -9.35
CA ALA A 98 -31.62 19.58 -10.51
C ALA A 98 -31.68 21.10 -10.13
N SER A 99 -31.91 21.42 -8.86
CA SER A 99 -32.11 22.81 -8.40
C SER A 99 -31.29 23.11 -7.14
N PRO A 100 -30.74 24.34 -6.99
CA PRO A 100 -30.05 24.77 -5.77
C PRO A 100 -30.89 24.67 -4.48
N VAL A 101 -32.20 24.87 -4.60
CA VAL A 101 -33.14 24.75 -3.45
C VAL A 101 -33.29 23.28 -3.04
N ASP A 102 -33.32 22.39 -4.02
CA ASP A 102 -33.40 20.94 -3.78
C ASP A 102 -32.09 20.39 -3.22
N LEU A 103 -30.94 21.06 -3.48
CA LEU A 103 -29.63 20.67 -2.95
C LEU A 103 -29.61 20.70 -1.43
N ILE A 104 -30.17 21.75 -0.82
CA ILE A 104 -30.22 21.89 0.66
C ILE A 104 -31.06 20.80 1.28
N SER A 105 -32.28 20.57 0.77
CA SER A 105 -33.16 19.50 1.25
C SER A 105 -32.56 18.11 1.04
N THR A 106 -31.83 17.90 -0.06
CA THR A 106 -31.11 16.65 -0.33
C THR A 106 -29.94 16.44 0.63
N LEU A 107 -29.15 17.50 0.92
CA LEU A 107 -28.07 17.44 1.91
C LEU A 107 -28.58 17.10 3.29
N GLU A 108 -29.72 17.66 3.71
CA GLU A 108 -30.38 17.32 4.98
C GLU A 108 -30.86 15.86 5.00
N ALA A 109 -31.54 15.40 3.94
CA ALA A 109 -32.02 14.04 3.81
C ALA A 109 -30.89 12.98 3.72
N GLN A 110 -29.77 13.37 3.10
CA GLN A 110 -28.64 12.45 2.86
C GLN A 110 -27.46 12.69 3.83
N SER A 111 -27.61 13.59 4.80
CA SER A 111 -26.53 13.95 5.76
C SER A 111 -25.90 12.72 6.43
N ARG A 112 -26.72 11.73 6.76
CA ARG A 112 -26.25 10.48 7.37
C ARG A 112 -25.39 9.64 6.41
N ALA A 113 -25.77 9.59 5.13
CA ALA A 113 -25.03 8.87 4.10
C ALA A 113 -23.68 9.56 3.84
N LEU A 114 -23.69 10.89 3.71
CA LEU A 114 -22.46 11.69 3.55
C LEU A 114 -21.52 11.56 4.75
N ALA A 115 -22.06 11.62 5.98
CA ALA A 115 -21.26 11.41 7.18
C ALA A 115 -20.63 10.00 7.22
N ASN A 116 -21.35 8.96 6.83
CA ASN A 116 -20.81 7.61 6.73
C ASN A 116 -19.72 7.51 5.65
N LEU A 117 -19.93 8.11 4.47
CA LEU A 117 -18.90 8.14 3.41
C LEU A 117 -17.63 8.85 3.88
N SER A 118 -17.75 9.99 4.56
CA SER A 118 -16.63 10.72 5.15
C SER A 118 -15.87 9.86 6.17
N LEU A 119 -16.56 9.13 7.05
CA LEU A 119 -15.93 8.20 7.99
C LEU A 119 -15.19 7.06 7.27
N HIS A 120 -15.77 6.51 6.20
CA HIS A 120 -15.12 5.48 5.39
C HIS A 120 -13.89 6.03 4.67
N SER A 121 -13.98 7.23 4.07
CA SER A 121 -12.87 7.92 3.45
C SER A 121 -11.70 8.08 4.42
N GLN A 122 -11.95 8.60 5.62
CA GLN A 122 -10.92 8.77 6.64
C GLN A 122 -10.27 7.43 7.06
N ARG A 123 -11.06 6.35 7.20
CA ARG A 123 -10.52 5.02 7.54
C ARG A 123 -9.64 4.47 6.43
N LEU A 124 -10.09 4.59 5.19
CA LEU A 124 -9.34 4.14 4.02
C LEU A 124 -8.05 4.96 3.85
N SER A 125 -8.10 6.28 4.02
CA SER A 125 -6.91 7.14 3.96
C SER A 125 -5.87 6.75 5.01
N ARG A 126 -6.28 6.53 6.26
CA ARG A 126 -5.37 6.07 7.32
C ARG A 126 -4.80 4.67 7.03
N GLN A 127 -5.60 3.79 6.44
CA GLN A 127 -5.15 2.47 6.02
C GLN A 127 -4.11 2.59 4.92
N PHE A 128 -4.35 3.44 3.91
CA PHE A 128 -3.40 3.73 2.83
C PHE A 128 -2.07 4.23 3.37
N GLU A 129 -2.09 5.29 4.19
CA GLU A 129 -0.90 5.88 4.80
C GLU A 129 -0.09 4.85 5.61
N LYS A 130 -0.78 4.06 6.44
CA LYS A 130 -0.14 3.02 7.26
C LYS A 130 0.51 1.94 6.38
N THR A 131 -0.19 1.46 5.36
CA THR A 131 0.32 0.41 4.46
C THR A 131 1.49 0.95 3.64
N LEU A 132 1.41 2.21 3.17
CA LEU A 132 2.49 2.88 2.46
C LEU A 132 3.74 3.04 3.34
N ALA A 133 3.57 3.42 4.60
CA ALA A 133 4.68 3.52 5.55
C ALA A 133 5.36 2.16 5.77
N GLN A 134 4.57 1.09 5.93
CA GLN A 134 5.09 -0.27 6.06
C GLN A 134 5.87 -0.73 4.82
N LEU A 135 5.34 -0.46 3.62
CA LEU A 135 6.03 -0.80 2.37
C LEU A 135 7.36 -0.05 2.24
N ARG A 136 7.36 1.26 2.49
CA ARG A 136 8.56 2.10 2.43
C ARG A 136 9.64 1.65 3.42
N ASP A 137 9.25 1.26 4.62
CA ASP A 137 10.18 0.77 5.65
C ASP A 137 10.82 -0.55 5.24
N LEU A 138 10.03 -1.51 4.73
CA LEU A 138 10.54 -2.76 4.19
C LEU A 138 11.50 -2.54 3.01
N GLN A 139 11.11 -1.69 2.05
CA GLN A 139 11.94 -1.38 0.89
C GLN A 139 13.23 -0.66 1.29
N LYS A 140 13.16 0.28 2.24
CA LYS A 140 14.34 0.96 2.78
C LYS A 140 15.32 -0.03 3.41
N THR A 141 14.81 -0.94 4.24
CA THR A 141 15.64 -1.98 4.87
C THR A 141 16.29 -2.88 3.82
N ARG A 142 15.53 -3.34 2.83
CA ARG A 142 16.04 -4.15 1.72
C ARG A 142 17.11 -3.42 0.91
N HIS A 143 16.85 -2.17 0.51
CA HIS A 143 17.83 -1.39 -0.25
C HIS A 143 19.09 -1.06 0.55
N SER A 144 18.95 -0.86 1.87
CA SER A 144 20.10 -0.68 2.75
C SER A 144 20.96 -1.95 2.79
N GLN A 145 20.34 -3.11 2.93
CA GLN A 145 21.04 -4.40 2.93
C GLN A 145 21.70 -4.68 1.57
N GLU A 146 20.96 -4.52 0.47
CA GLU A 146 21.50 -4.69 -0.88
C GLU A 146 22.72 -3.78 -1.14
N ARG A 147 22.69 -2.54 -0.63
CA ARG A 147 23.82 -1.61 -0.75
C ARG A 147 25.01 -2.05 0.08
N GLN A 148 24.79 -2.53 1.31
CA GLN A 148 25.87 -3.06 2.16
C GLN A 148 26.53 -4.28 1.51
N ASP A 149 25.73 -5.21 1.00
CA ASP A 149 26.22 -6.41 0.33
C ASP A 149 27.01 -6.07 -0.95
N LEU A 150 26.54 -5.07 -1.74
CA LEU A 150 27.25 -4.60 -2.92
C LEU A 150 28.59 -3.93 -2.55
N ASN A 151 28.62 -3.12 -1.51
CA ASN A 151 29.87 -2.50 -1.05
C ASN A 151 30.87 -3.55 -0.58
N ALA A 152 30.40 -4.53 0.22
CA ALA A 152 31.25 -5.64 0.65
C ALA A 152 31.80 -6.45 -0.54
N LEU A 153 30.96 -6.72 -1.54
CA LEU A 153 31.39 -7.38 -2.77
C LEU A 153 32.50 -6.61 -3.50
N LEU A 154 32.35 -5.27 -3.62
CA LEU A 154 33.36 -4.45 -4.29
C LEU A 154 34.69 -4.43 -3.53
N GLU A 155 34.65 -4.30 -2.20
CA GLU A 155 35.86 -4.34 -1.35
C GLU A 155 36.58 -5.68 -1.43
N ILE A 156 35.85 -6.79 -1.40
CA ILE A 156 36.45 -8.12 -1.53
C ILE A 156 37.05 -8.30 -2.93
N THR A 157 36.36 -7.84 -3.97
CA THR A 157 36.85 -7.95 -5.35
C THR A 157 38.18 -7.18 -5.53
N GLU A 158 38.23 -5.93 -5.02
CA GLU A 158 39.46 -5.11 -5.05
C GLU A 158 40.63 -5.79 -4.31
N MET A 159 40.34 -6.36 -3.11
CA MET A 159 41.38 -7.07 -2.35
C MET A 159 41.96 -8.30 -3.09
N TYR A 160 41.13 -9.04 -3.84
CA TYR A 160 41.58 -10.16 -4.65
C TYR A 160 42.35 -9.72 -5.91
N GLU A 161 41.91 -8.62 -6.55
CA GLU A 161 42.64 -8.02 -7.68
C GLU A 161 44.02 -7.53 -7.28
N GLU A 162 44.16 -6.91 -6.10
CA GLU A 162 45.49 -6.49 -5.57
C GLU A 162 46.45 -7.68 -5.33
N LYS A 163 45.90 -8.87 -5.01
CA LYS A 163 46.67 -10.11 -4.84
C LYS A 163 46.94 -10.82 -6.16
N GLY A 164 46.36 -10.36 -7.25
CA GLY A 164 46.45 -11.02 -8.56
C GLY A 164 45.64 -12.29 -8.67
N GLU A 165 44.63 -12.45 -7.79
CA GLU A 165 43.73 -13.60 -7.73
C GLU A 165 42.35 -13.26 -8.32
N THR A 166 41.69 -14.25 -8.90
CA THR A 166 40.29 -14.10 -9.38
C THR A 166 39.27 -14.44 -8.30
N TYR A 167 38.36 -13.53 -8.03
CA TYR A 167 37.30 -13.73 -7.06
C TYR A 167 36.00 -14.20 -7.72
N ASN A 168 35.35 -15.20 -7.10
CA ASN A 168 34.03 -15.69 -7.52
C ASN A 168 32.95 -15.30 -6.50
N PRO A 169 32.17 -14.26 -6.74
CA PRO A 169 31.17 -13.75 -5.77
C PRO A 169 30.11 -14.78 -5.35
N LYS A 170 29.83 -15.76 -6.18
CA LYS A 170 28.80 -16.78 -5.90
C LYS A 170 29.17 -17.75 -4.78
N GLU A 171 30.47 -17.93 -4.54
CA GLU A 171 30.94 -18.84 -3.47
C GLU A 171 30.66 -18.26 -2.09
N ASP A 172 30.66 -16.93 -1.96
CA ASP A 172 30.33 -16.23 -0.72
C ASP A 172 28.85 -15.78 -0.64
N GLY A 173 28.01 -16.31 -1.56
CA GLY A 173 26.55 -16.10 -1.52
C GLY A 173 26.07 -14.77 -2.11
N PHE A 174 26.94 -13.98 -2.76
CA PHE A 174 26.53 -12.79 -3.46
C PHE A 174 25.78 -13.10 -4.75
N VAL A 175 24.56 -12.59 -4.87
CA VAL A 175 23.67 -12.81 -6.02
C VAL A 175 23.36 -11.48 -6.69
N PHE A 176 24.35 -10.90 -7.37
CA PHE A 176 24.19 -9.65 -8.11
C PHE A 176 24.39 -9.86 -9.60
N THR A 177 23.65 -9.11 -10.41
CA THR A 177 23.85 -9.06 -11.85
C THR A 177 25.05 -8.15 -12.18
N GLN A 178 25.70 -8.40 -13.31
CA GLN A 178 26.80 -7.54 -13.79
C GLN A 178 26.37 -6.06 -13.91
N SER A 179 25.10 -5.82 -14.29
CA SER A 179 24.55 -4.46 -14.36
C SER A 179 24.50 -3.77 -12.99
N GLN A 180 24.11 -4.49 -11.93
CA GLN A 180 24.07 -3.97 -10.57
C GLN A 180 25.49 -3.65 -10.05
N ILE A 181 26.44 -4.54 -10.32
CA ILE A 181 27.85 -4.33 -9.96
C ILE A 181 28.40 -3.09 -10.69
N ASN A 182 28.18 -2.98 -11.99
CA ASN A 182 28.64 -1.83 -12.77
C ASN A 182 28.01 -0.51 -12.28
N GLN A 183 26.74 -0.51 -11.93
CA GLN A 183 26.05 0.66 -11.36
C GLN A 183 26.63 1.04 -9.99
N ALA A 184 26.96 0.07 -9.15
CA ALA A 184 27.58 0.31 -7.84
C ALA A 184 28.99 0.91 -7.99
N ILE A 185 29.80 0.40 -8.93
CA ILE A 185 31.12 0.97 -9.25
C ILE A 185 31.00 2.42 -9.72
N LEU A 186 30.05 2.71 -10.61
CA LEU A 186 29.82 4.08 -11.09
C LEU A 186 29.36 5.01 -9.97
N ALA A 187 28.49 4.53 -9.08
CA ALA A 187 28.03 5.30 -7.92
C ALA A 187 29.20 5.62 -6.98
N ARG A 188 30.02 4.63 -6.62
CA ARG A 188 31.19 4.79 -5.75
C ARG A 188 32.20 5.77 -6.35
N ASN A 189 32.49 5.66 -7.65
CA ASN A 189 33.40 6.60 -8.35
C ASN A 189 32.85 8.02 -8.32
N ARG A 190 31.56 8.21 -8.51
CA ARG A 190 30.94 9.53 -8.43
C ARG A 190 31.03 10.13 -7.02
N ASP A 191 30.78 9.33 -5.99
CA ASP A 191 30.84 9.79 -4.60
C ASP A 191 32.28 10.20 -4.24
N ARG A 192 33.31 9.44 -4.67
CA ARG A 192 34.72 9.80 -4.53
C ARG A 192 35.07 11.12 -5.23
N LEU A 193 34.61 11.31 -6.47
CA LEU A 193 34.83 12.56 -7.19
C LEU A 193 34.19 13.77 -6.52
N LEU A 194 33.03 13.57 -5.86
CA LEU A 194 32.37 14.62 -5.08
C LEU A 194 33.18 14.95 -3.82
N GLU A 195 33.70 13.97 -3.10
CA GLU A 195 34.55 14.18 -1.93
C GLU A 195 35.85 14.93 -2.32
N GLU A 196 36.52 14.50 -3.37
CA GLU A 196 37.71 15.19 -3.89
C GLU A 196 37.43 16.65 -4.29
N ALA A 197 36.27 16.92 -4.90
CA ALA A 197 35.85 18.27 -5.26
C ALA A 197 35.54 19.15 -4.02
N TYR A 198 34.97 18.59 -2.98
CA TYR A 198 34.73 19.31 -1.73
C TYR A 198 36.04 19.61 -0.97
N GLU A 199 36.97 18.66 -0.94
CA GLU A 199 38.26 18.86 -0.32
C GLU A 199 39.10 19.95 -1.05
N ALA A 200 39.02 19.98 -2.40
CA ALA A 200 39.71 20.99 -3.20
C ALA A 200 39.11 22.41 -3.06
N ALA A 201 37.87 22.52 -2.57
CA ALA A 201 37.18 23.81 -2.40
C ALA A 201 37.27 24.35 -0.97
N ALA A 202 37.82 23.58 -0.02
CA ALA A 202 37.98 23.94 1.40
C ALA A 202 39.37 24.53 1.68
#